data_eac4ce9d3ff01e45fb4a1711a92533da
#
_entry.id   eac4ce9d3ff01e45fb4a1711a92533da
#
_cell.length_a   1.000
_cell.length_b   1.000
_cell.length_c   1.000
_cell.angle_alpha   90.00
_cell.angle_beta   90.00
_cell.angle_gamma   90.00
#
_symmetry.space_group_name_H-M   'P 1'
#
loop_
_entity.id
_entity.type
_entity.pdbx_description
1 polymer ?
#
loop_
_entity_poly.entity_id
_entity_poly.type
_entity_poly.pdbx_seq_one_letter_code
_entity_poly.pdbx_strand_id
1 'polypeptide(L)'
;MDQDLQDFTDYLSRVAGKSPNTVRSYRADLAGFLHLMHLHGIDDPSQIDLATIRSWLAHEASTHARSTMARKTAALRSFFGWLSRHGRIKTDPTLALSSPKQSEHLPRILTHDQARTLMDTVDHNSVEPREDEKVQAALQVRDAAMLELLYATGMRVAELCGLDLGDVHRHSRTVKVLGKGSKERVLPYGLPADRALDCWLGEGRPVLAGATAKSARKAGQALFLGQLGGRVGQRQVRKVVHQATGKAGVPDIAPHALRHSAATHMLDGGADLREVQEMLGHSSLRTTQRYTHVSIEQLRARYRQAFPRA
;
A
#
# COMPACT_ATOMS: atom_id res chain seq x y z
N MET A 1 -26.53 -1.80 20.14
CA MET A 1 -25.16 -2.04 19.62
C MET A 1 -24.84 -1.35 18.28
N ASP A 2 -25.78 -1.25 17.33
CA ASP A 2 -25.48 -0.62 16.02
C ASP A 2 -25.16 0.88 16.16
N GLN A 3 -25.88 1.59 17.05
CA GLN A 3 -25.59 2.99 17.34
C GLN A 3 -24.21 3.15 17.98
N ASP A 4 -23.80 2.26 18.89
CA ASP A 4 -22.48 2.29 19.51
C ASP A 4 -21.36 2.07 18.47
N LEU A 5 -21.59 1.17 17.50
CA LEU A 5 -20.66 0.93 16.40
C LEU A 5 -20.53 2.18 15.51
N GLN A 6 -21.63 2.86 15.22
CA GLN A 6 -21.61 4.09 14.43
C GLN A 6 -20.88 5.22 15.18
N ASP A 7 -21.23 5.45 16.46
CA ASP A 7 -20.60 6.47 17.31
C ASP A 7 -19.08 6.21 17.45
N PHE A 8 -18.69 4.95 17.63
CA PHE A 8 -17.28 4.56 17.67
C PHE A 8 -16.57 4.79 16.33
N THR A 9 -17.21 4.48 15.22
CA THR A 9 -16.67 4.71 13.87
C THR A 9 -16.43 6.20 13.63
N ASP A 10 -17.36 7.05 14.06
CA ASP A 10 -17.23 8.51 13.98
C ASP A 10 -16.11 9.03 14.90
N TYR A 11 -16.00 8.49 16.11
CA TYR A 11 -14.89 8.78 17.01
C TYR A 11 -13.53 8.42 16.39
N LEU A 12 -13.40 7.24 15.78
CA LEU A 12 -12.16 6.81 15.14
C LEU A 12 -11.71 7.76 14.02
N SER A 13 -12.67 8.25 13.23
CA SER A 13 -12.37 9.12 12.10
C SER A 13 -12.12 10.57 12.52
N ARG A 14 -12.97 11.13 13.40
CA ARG A 14 -12.99 12.56 13.72
C ARG A 14 -12.06 12.93 14.88
N VAL A 15 -11.98 12.06 15.90
CA VAL A 15 -11.24 12.36 17.14
C VAL A 15 -9.90 11.62 17.19
N ALA A 16 -9.91 10.33 16.91
CA ALA A 16 -8.72 9.50 16.99
C ALA A 16 -7.80 9.60 15.74
N GLY A 17 -8.21 10.32 14.69
CA GLY A 17 -7.42 10.56 13.48
C GLY A 17 -6.98 9.27 12.76
N LYS A 18 -7.77 8.20 12.84
CA LYS A 18 -7.45 6.92 12.18
C LYS A 18 -7.65 7.03 10.67
N SER A 19 -6.82 6.31 9.92
CA SER A 19 -6.94 6.29 8.46
C SER A 19 -8.29 5.71 8.02
N PRO A 20 -8.87 6.16 6.87
CA PRO A 20 -10.12 5.61 6.35
C PRO A 20 -10.10 4.07 6.20
N ASN A 21 -8.95 3.50 5.85
CA ASN A 21 -8.80 2.05 5.75
C ASN A 21 -8.84 1.36 7.12
N THR A 22 -8.25 1.96 8.15
CA THR A 22 -8.32 1.44 9.53
C THR A 22 -9.75 1.47 10.03
N VAL A 23 -10.45 2.60 9.83
CA VAL A 23 -11.85 2.76 10.21
C VAL A 23 -12.72 1.72 9.53
N ARG A 24 -12.59 1.55 8.21
CA ARG A 24 -13.34 0.55 7.43
C ARG A 24 -13.06 -0.88 7.93
N SER A 25 -11.80 -1.22 8.19
CA SER A 25 -11.44 -2.55 8.65
C SER A 25 -11.98 -2.85 10.04
N TYR A 26 -11.85 -1.90 10.98
CA TYR A 26 -12.38 -2.05 12.33
C TYR A 26 -13.89 -2.15 12.33
N ARG A 27 -14.57 -1.30 11.54
CA ARG A 27 -16.04 -1.37 11.39
C ARG A 27 -16.49 -2.73 10.87
N ALA A 28 -15.84 -3.26 9.84
CA ALA A 28 -16.19 -4.56 9.28
C ALA A 28 -15.98 -5.72 10.28
N ASP A 29 -14.85 -5.70 11.01
CA ASP A 29 -14.56 -6.72 12.03
C ASP A 29 -15.58 -6.68 13.17
N LEU A 30 -15.91 -5.48 13.67
CA LEU A 30 -16.87 -5.28 14.75
C LEU A 30 -18.29 -5.58 14.31
N ALA A 31 -18.69 -5.18 13.09
CA ALA A 31 -20.01 -5.50 12.57
C ALA A 31 -20.25 -7.01 12.51
N GLY A 32 -19.25 -7.78 12.06
CA GLY A 32 -19.33 -9.25 12.06
C GLY A 32 -19.46 -9.84 13.46
N PHE A 33 -18.70 -9.32 14.42
CA PHE A 33 -18.78 -9.72 15.82
C PHE A 33 -20.15 -9.39 16.43
N LEU A 34 -20.61 -8.15 16.33
CA LEU A 34 -21.87 -7.69 16.91
C LEU A 34 -23.08 -8.37 16.27
N HIS A 35 -23.03 -8.65 14.96
CA HIS A 35 -24.06 -9.44 14.29
C HIS A 35 -24.19 -10.85 14.89
N LEU A 36 -23.07 -11.52 15.15
CA LEU A 36 -23.11 -12.82 15.81
C LEU A 36 -23.66 -12.74 17.23
N MET A 37 -23.31 -11.69 17.99
CA MET A 37 -23.86 -11.47 19.34
C MET A 37 -25.37 -11.31 19.31
N HIS A 38 -25.88 -10.52 18.36
CA HIS A 38 -27.31 -10.35 18.13
C HIS A 38 -28.02 -11.69 17.82
N LEU A 39 -27.43 -12.53 16.97
CA LEU A 39 -27.97 -13.87 16.68
C LEU A 39 -28.01 -14.78 17.92
N HIS A 40 -27.16 -14.53 18.91
CA HIS A 40 -27.17 -15.24 20.19
C HIS A 40 -28.06 -14.57 21.25
N GLY A 41 -28.87 -13.56 20.87
CA GLY A 41 -29.77 -12.83 21.75
C GLY A 41 -29.08 -11.82 22.67
N ILE A 42 -27.84 -11.43 22.37
CA ILE A 42 -27.09 -10.43 23.13
C ILE A 42 -27.16 -9.11 22.39
N ASP A 43 -27.99 -8.19 22.89
CA ASP A 43 -28.23 -6.86 22.27
C ASP A 43 -27.57 -5.71 23.04
N ASP A 44 -27.12 -5.96 24.27
CA ASP A 44 -26.43 -4.99 25.12
C ASP A 44 -24.94 -5.34 25.22
N PRO A 45 -24.02 -4.41 24.87
CA PRO A 45 -22.58 -4.63 25.01
C PRO A 45 -22.14 -4.96 26.44
N SER A 46 -22.91 -4.56 27.46
CA SER A 46 -22.62 -4.84 28.88
C SER A 46 -22.76 -6.32 29.24
N GLN A 47 -23.46 -7.11 28.44
CA GLN A 47 -23.64 -8.55 28.61
C GLN A 47 -22.51 -9.38 28.01
N ILE A 48 -21.64 -8.72 27.23
CA ILE A 48 -20.52 -9.41 26.56
C ILE A 48 -19.35 -9.57 27.53
N ASP A 49 -19.04 -10.79 27.86
CA ASP A 49 -17.92 -11.13 28.74
C ASP A 49 -16.66 -11.57 27.97
N LEU A 50 -15.57 -11.78 28.69
CA LEU A 50 -14.31 -12.23 28.14
C LEU A 50 -14.41 -13.62 27.49
N ALA A 51 -15.24 -14.53 28.05
CA ALA A 51 -15.39 -15.89 27.53
C ALA A 51 -16.06 -15.88 26.16
N THR A 52 -17.09 -15.06 25.98
CA THR A 52 -17.77 -14.85 24.70
C THR A 52 -16.82 -14.31 23.64
N ILE A 53 -16.01 -13.30 23.99
CA ILE A 53 -15.00 -12.73 23.06
C ILE A 53 -13.95 -13.78 22.67
N ARG A 54 -13.46 -14.56 23.62
CA ARG A 54 -12.49 -15.64 23.36
C ARG A 54 -13.04 -16.73 22.46
N SER A 55 -14.30 -17.13 22.69
CA SER A 55 -15.00 -18.13 21.88
C SER A 55 -15.08 -17.66 20.42
N TRP A 56 -15.50 -16.40 20.20
CA TRP A 56 -15.54 -15.83 18.85
C TRP A 56 -14.15 -15.77 18.21
N LEU A 57 -13.13 -15.29 18.93
CA LEU A 57 -11.77 -15.23 18.40
C LEU A 57 -11.22 -16.63 18.07
N ALA A 58 -11.54 -17.65 18.87
CA ALA A 58 -11.15 -19.04 18.60
C ALA A 58 -11.82 -19.57 17.32
N HIS A 59 -13.11 -19.28 17.12
CA HIS A 59 -13.82 -19.63 15.89
C HIS A 59 -13.19 -18.96 14.66
N GLU A 60 -12.96 -17.66 14.73
CA GLU A 60 -12.33 -16.88 13.65
C GLU A 60 -10.89 -17.36 13.34
N ALA A 61 -10.15 -17.84 14.34
CA ALA A 61 -8.78 -18.32 14.17
C ALA A 61 -8.69 -19.59 13.30
N SER A 62 -9.79 -20.34 13.16
CA SER A 62 -9.83 -21.53 12.30
C SER A 62 -9.76 -21.20 10.80
N THR A 63 -10.20 -20.00 10.40
CA THR A 63 -10.35 -19.58 9.00
C THR A 63 -9.50 -18.40 8.61
N HIS A 64 -8.90 -17.69 9.59
CA HIS A 64 -8.19 -16.45 9.34
C HIS A 64 -6.70 -16.50 9.72
N ALA A 65 -5.88 -15.79 8.95
CA ALA A 65 -4.46 -15.63 9.23
C ALA A 65 -4.19 -14.89 10.56
N ARG A 66 -3.05 -15.17 11.20
CA ARG A 66 -2.64 -14.53 12.48
C ARG A 66 -2.68 -13.00 12.45
N SER A 67 -2.30 -12.38 11.32
CA SER A 67 -2.36 -10.92 11.15
C SER A 67 -3.79 -10.38 11.19
N THR A 68 -4.76 -11.11 10.60
CA THR A 68 -6.18 -10.81 10.68
C THR A 68 -6.68 -10.92 12.12
N MET A 69 -6.28 -11.97 12.83
CA MET A 69 -6.64 -12.18 14.25
C MET A 69 -6.09 -11.05 15.13
N ALA A 70 -4.84 -10.64 14.93
CA ALA A 70 -4.26 -9.50 15.65
C ALA A 70 -5.04 -8.21 15.40
N ARG A 71 -5.49 -7.95 14.15
CA ARG A 71 -6.32 -6.79 13.83
C ARG A 71 -7.71 -6.87 14.46
N LYS A 72 -8.38 -8.03 14.40
CA LYS A 72 -9.70 -8.26 15.06
C LYS A 72 -9.60 -8.03 16.56
N THR A 73 -8.58 -8.58 17.22
CA THR A 73 -8.31 -8.35 18.66
C THR A 73 -8.08 -6.88 18.96
N ALA A 74 -7.32 -6.15 18.12
CA ALA A 74 -7.10 -4.72 18.29
C ALA A 74 -8.38 -3.90 18.11
N ALA A 75 -9.24 -4.29 17.16
CA ALA A 75 -10.55 -3.64 16.94
C ALA A 75 -11.46 -3.81 18.17
N LEU A 76 -11.57 -5.03 18.72
CA LEU A 76 -12.34 -5.31 19.94
C LEU A 76 -11.84 -4.48 21.12
N ARG A 77 -10.52 -4.49 21.38
CA ARG A 77 -9.92 -3.70 22.46
C ARG A 77 -10.20 -2.21 22.30
N SER A 78 -10.09 -1.71 21.08
CA SER A 78 -10.36 -0.28 20.82
C SER A 78 -11.82 0.06 21.05
N PHE A 79 -12.76 -0.81 20.68
CA PHE A 79 -14.19 -0.64 20.83
C PHE A 79 -14.62 -0.72 22.30
N PHE A 80 -14.31 -1.81 23.01
CA PHE A 80 -14.70 -1.99 24.40
C PHE A 80 -14.02 -0.97 25.33
N GLY A 81 -12.76 -0.64 25.07
CA GLY A 81 -12.09 0.44 25.77
C GLY A 81 -12.70 1.81 25.50
N TRP A 82 -13.29 2.05 24.32
CA TRP A 82 -14.07 3.25 24.03
C TRP A 82 -15.41 3.23 24.76
N LEU A 83 -16.14 2.12 24.74
CA LEU A 83 -17.41 1.95 25.45
C LEU A 83 -17.25 2.21 26.97
N SER A 84 -16.21 1.66 27.59
CA SER A 84 -15.93 1.83 29.01
C SER A 84 -15.62 3.30 29.35
N ARG A 85 -14.77 3.96 28.55
CA ARG A 85 -14.45 5.39 28.75
C ARG A 85 -15.65 6.33 28.59
N HIS A 86 -16.65 5.93 27.81
CA HIS A 86 -17.88 6.72 27.63
C HIS A 86 -19.05 6.27 28.53
N GLY A 87 -18.76 5.42 29.52
CA GLY A 87 -19.74 4.96 30.49
C GLY A 87 -20.85 4.05 29.93
N ARG A 88 -20.67 3.53 28.71
CA ARG A 88 -21.63 2.60 28.09
C ARG A 88 -21.58 1.21 28.70
N ILE A 89 -20.43 0.80 29.24
CA ILE A 89 -20.21 -0.43 29.98
C ILE A 89 -19.42 -0.11 31.26
N LYS A 90 -19.65 -0.90 32.35
CA LYS A 90 -18.97 -0.68 33.63
C LYS A 90 -17.51 -1.16 33.61
N THR A 91 -17.24 -2.26 32.92
CA THR A 91 -15.93 -2.91 32.91
C THR A 91 -15.58 -3.30 31.47
N ASP A 92 -14.35 -3.05 31.05
CA ASP A 92 -13.85 -3.48 29.72
C ASP A 92 -13.48 -4.98 29.76
N PRO A 93 -14.24 -5.87 29.09
CA PRO A 93 -13.98 -7.30 29.09
C PRO A 93 -12.69 -7.68 28.32
N THR A 94 -12.11 -6.73 27.59
CA THR A 94 -10.92 -7.00 26.76
C THR A 94 -9.58 -6.78 27.46
N LEU A 95 -9.56 -6.30 28.70
CA LEU A 95 -8.34 -6.02 29.46
C LEU A 95 -7.40 -7.24 29.58
N ALA A 96 -7.97 -8.44 29.78
CA ALA A 96 -7.23 -9.69 29.88
C ALA A 96 -7.02 -10.42 28.54
N LEU A 97 -7.38 -9.81 27.40
CA LEU A 97 -7.06 -10.38 26.10
C LEU A 97 -5.57 -10.22 25.79
N SER A 98 -4.88 -11.30 25.47
CA SER A 98 -3.56 -11.25 24.87
C SER A 98 -3.65 -11.14 23.34
N SER A 99 -2.87 -10.27 22.74
CA SER A 99 -2.74 -10.27 21.26
C SER A 99 -1.91 -11.47 20.83
N PRO A 100 -2.29 -12.17 19.76
CA PRO A 100 -1.43 -13.19 19.19
C PRO A 100 -0.05 -12.59 18.89
N LYS A 101 1.02 -13.24 19.39
CA LYS A 101 2.37 -12.85 19.01
C LYS A 101 2.47 -12.98 17.48
N GLN A 102 2.75 -11.89 16.79
CA GLN A 102 3.10 -11.96 15.39
C GLN A 102 4.41 -12.73 15.30
N SER A 103 4.43 -13.81 14.51
CA SER A 103 5.70 -14.43 14.17
C SER A 103 6.49 -13.37 13.38
N GLU A 104 7.66 -13.02 13.87
CA GLU A 104 8.62 -12.20 13.15
C GLU A 104 9.19 -13.04 11.99
N HIS A 105 8.39 -13.25 10.96
CA HIS A 105 8.95 -13.69 9.70
C HIS A 105 9.72 -12.50 9.12
N LEU A 106 11.03 -12.63 9.05
CA LEU A 106 11.86 -11.71 8.29
C LEU A 106 11.23 -11.55 6.90
N PRO A 107 10.95 -10.33 6.47
CA PRO A 107 10.39 -10.11 5.14
C PRO A 107 11.31 -10.74 4.09
N ARG A 108 10.74 -11.49 3.16
CA ARG A 108 11.51 -11.99 2.01
C ARG A 108 11.94 -10.78 1.19
N ILE A 109 13.23 -10.52 1.14
CA ILE A 109 13.85 -9.47 0.32
C ILE A 109 14.42 -10.15 -0.94
N LEU A 110 14.29 -9.53 -2.10
CA LEU A 110 15.00 -9.95 -3.30
C LEU A 110 16.47 -9.57 -3.15
N THR A 111 17.37 -10.42 -3.64
CA THR A 111 18.76 -10.05 -3.85
C THR A 111 18.87 -9.03 -5.00
N HIS A 112 20.02 -8.37 -5.15
CA HIS A 112 20.28 -7.47 -6.27
C HIS A 112 20.07 -8.15 -7.62
N ASP A 113 20.56 -9.40 -7.79
CA ASP A 113 20.41 -10.16 -9.03
C ASP A 113 18.95 -10.55 -9.29
N GLN A 114 18.22 -10.96 -8.26
CA GLN A 114 16.78 -11.25 -8.37
C GLN A 114 15.96 -10.00 -8.74
N ALA A 115 16.29 -8.86 -8.16
CA ALA A 115 15.65 -7.60 -8.49
C ALA A 115 15.97 -7.18 -9.94
N ARG A 116 17.23 -7.36 -10.38
CA ARG A 116 17.62 -7.13 -11.78
C ARG A 116 16.82 -8.02 -12.71
N THR A 117 16.80 -9.34 -12.47
CA THR A 117 16.05 -10.30 -13.28
C THR A 117 14.57 -9.95 -13.36
N LEU A 118 13.96 -9.52 -12.24
CA LEU A 118 12.58 -9.07 -12.20
C LEU A 118 12.35 -7.86 -13.12
N MET A 119 13.21 -6.85 -13.06
CA MET A 119 13.08 -5.63 -13.86
C MET A 119 13.39 -5.90 -15.34
N ASP A 120 14.39 -6.73 -15.66
CA ASP A 120 14.73 -7.12 -17.04
C ASP A 120 13.59 -7.92 -17.71
N THR A 121 12.86 -8.74 -16.94
CA THR A 121 11.73 -9.52 -17.46
C THR A 121 10.54 -8.62 -17.83
N VAL A 122 10.45 -7.43 -17.23
CA VAL A 122 9.35 -6.49 -17.45
C VAL A 122 9.73 -5.41 -18.48
N ASP A 123 11.01 -5.25 -18.76
CA ASP A 123 11.54 -4.32 -19.76
C ASP A 123 11.29 -4.89 -21.15
N HIS A 124 10.15 -4.57 -21.74
CA HIS A 124 9.78 -5.04 -23.06
C HIS A 124 10.22 -4.06 -24.13
N ASN A 125 11.08 -4.56 -25.02
CA ASN A 125 11.25 -3.98 -26.35
C ASN A 125 9.90 -3.96 -27.06
N SER A 126 9.45 -2.78 -27.45
CA SER A 126 8.23 -2.54 -28.19
C SER A 126 8.27 -3.24 -29.55
N VAL A 127 7.64 -4.39 -29.65
CA VAL A 127 7.18 -4.95 -30.91
C VAL A 127 5.87 -4.25 -31.22
N GLU A 128 5.70 -3.65 -32.41
CA GLU A 128 4.45 -3.03 -32.81
C GLU A 128 3.33 -4.08 -32.70
N PRO A 129 2.36 -3.90 -31.78
CA PRO A 129 1.31 -4.86 -31.55
C PRO A 129 0.25 -4.77 -32.67
N ARG A 130 -0.33 -5.90 -33.04
CA ARG A 130 -1.52 -5.95 -33.89
C ARG A 130 -2.68 -5.21 -33.20
N GLU A 131 -3.69 -4.82 -33.98
CA GLU A 131 -4.82 -4.03 -33.49
C GLU A 131 -5.54 -4.64 -32.28
N ASP A 132 -5.74 -5.96 -32.29
CA ASP A 132 -6.34 -6.76 -31.23
C ASP A 132 -5.42 -6.95 -30.00
N GLU A 133 -4.12 -6.72 -30.16
CA GLU A 133 -3.10 -6.83 -29.10
C GLU A 133 -2.79 -5.50 -28.40
N LYS A 134 -3.26 -4.36 -28.95
CA LYS A 134 -2.93 -3.01 -28.45
C LYS A 134 -3.24 -2.81 -26.96
N VAL A 135 -4.39 -3.29 -26.49
CA VAL A 135 -4.77 -3.18 -25.08
C VAL A 135 -3.84 -4.01 -24.20
N GLN A 136 -3.46 -5.20 -24.67
CA GLN A 136 -2.55 -6.07 -23.90
C GLN A 136 -1.13 -5.49 -23.85
N ALA A 137 -0.64 -4.94 -24.96
CA ALA A 137 0.65 -4.22 -25.00
C ALA A 137 0.64 -3.00 -24.08
N ALA A 138 -0.44 -2.20 -24.12
CA ALA A 138 -0.61 -1.05 -23.22
C ALA A 138 -0.61 -1.46 -21.73
N LEU A 139 -1.19 -2.62 -21.39
CA LEU A 139 -1.15 -3.15 -20.03
C LEU A 139 0.27 -3.58 -19.64
N GLN A 140 1.05 -4.16 -20.53
CA GLN A 140 2.44 -4.55 -20.27
C GLN A 140 3.32 -3.35 -20.02
N VAL A 141 3.25 -2.32 -20.87
CA VAL A 141 4.00 -1.06 -20.71
C VAL A 141 3.62 -0.37 -19.39
N ARG A 142 2.34 -0.37 -19.03
CA ARG A 142 1.87 0.13 -17.74
C ARG A 142 2.50 -0.64 -16.58
N ASP A 143 2.47 -1.95 -16.65
CA ASP A 143 2.94 -2.83 -15.57
C ASP A 143 4.45 -2.66 -15.36
N ALA A 144 5.22 -2.52 -16.45
CA ALA A 144 6.64 -2.17 -16.41
C ALA A 144 6.87 -0.83 -15.70
N ALA A 145 6.16 0.22 -16.10
CA ALA A 145 6.30 1.54 -15.48
C ALA A 145 5.92 1.55 -14.00
N MET A 146 4.90 0.80 -13.60
CA MET A 146 4.53 0.65 -12.19
C MET A 146 5.61 -0.06 -11.37
N LEU A 147 6.20 -1.13 -11.88
CA LEU A 147 7.24 -1.91 -11.20
C LEU A 147 8.54 -1.11 -11.08
N GLU A 148 8.98 -0.50 -12.17
CA GLU A 148 10.17 0.37 -12.17
C GLU A 148 10.01 1.51 -11.17
N LEU A 149 8.87 2.18 -11.15
CA LEU A 149 8.64 3.31 -10.24
C LEU A 149 8.54 2.85 -8.78
N LEU A 150 7.88 1.70 -8.50
CA LEU A 150 7.82 1.11 -7.15
C LEU A 150 9.21 0.77 -6.62
N TYR A 151 10.04 0.13 -7.45
CA TYR A 151 11.38 -0.28 -7.06
C TYR A 151 12.31 0.93 -6.92
N ALA A 152 12.28 1.85 -7.88
CA ALA A 152 13.10 3.05 -7.87
C ALA A 152 12.87 3.93 -6.65
N THR A 153 11.62 4.08 -6.22
CA THR A 153 11.25 5.05 -5.19
C THR A 153 10.94 4.43 -3.84
N GLY A 154 10.71 3.13 -3.80
CA GLY A 154 10.21 2.46 -2.60
C GLY A 154 8.88 3.00 -2.07
N MET A 155 8.08 3.70 -2.91
CA MET A 155 6.79 4.23 -2.49
C MET A 155 5.78 3.13 -2.11
N ARG A 156 4.74 3.48 -1.36
CA ARG A 156 3.66 2.54 -1.03
C ARG A 156 2.74 2.33 -2.23
N VAL A 157 2.16 1.14 -2.36
CA VAL A 157 1.16 0.86 -3.42
C VAL A 157 0.01 1.87 -3.42
N ALA A 158 -0.44 2.30 -2.25
CA ALA A 158 -1.50 3.29 -2.16
C ALA A 158 -1.07 4.66 -2.74
N GLU A 159 0.19 5.03 -2.54
CA GLU A 159 0.79 6.25 -3.09
C GLU A 159 0.89 6.15 -4.62
N LEU A 160 1.40 5.02 -5.15
CA LEU A 160 1.44 4.78 -6.60
C LEU A 160 0.04 4.89 -7.24
N CYS A 161 -0.96 4.23 -6.63
CA CYS A 161 -2.33 4.30 -7.13
C CYS A 161 -2.93 5.71 -7.06
N GLY A 162 -2.46 6.54 -6.13
CA GLY A 162 -2.92 7.91 -5.95
C GLY A 162 -2.32 8.92 -6.92
N LEU A 163 -1.25 8.59 -7.63
CA LEU A 163 -0.53 9.53 -8.49
C LEU A 163 -1.40 10.08 -9.63
N ASP A 164 -1.24 11.37 -9.86
CA ASP A 164 -1.77 12.08 -11.01
C ASP A 164 -0.64 12.44 -12.00
N LEU A 165 -1.00 12.81 -13.22
CA LEU A 165 -0.03 13.24 -14.25
C LEU A 165 0.83 14.41 -13.77
N GLY A 166 0.24 15.35 -13.03
CA GLY A 166 0.95 16.52 -12.49
C GLY A 166 1.91 16.21 -11.33
N ASP A 167 1.88 14.99 -10.78
CA ASP A 167 2.80 14.60 -9.71
C ASP A 167 4.17 14.14 -10.23
N VAL A 168 4.29 13.89 -11.55
CA VAL A 168 5.53 13.43 -12.19
C VAL A 168 6.26 14.60 -12.83
N HIS A 169 7.43 14.92 -12.31
CA HIS A 169 8.30 15.98 -12.82
C HIS A 169 9.44 15.37 -13.64
N ARG A 170 9.20 15.21 -14.95
CA ARG A 170 10.11 14.52 -15.88
C ARG A 170 11.49 15.16 -15.97
N HIS A 171 11.54 16.49 -16.10
CA HIS A 171 12.82 17.22 -16.19
C HIS A 171 13.71 16.97 -14.98
N SER A 172 13.14 16.98 -13.80
CA SER A 172 13.87 16.72 -12.55
C SER A 172 13.92 15.24 -12.17
N ARG A 173 13.26 14.33 -12.89
CA ARG A 173 13.09 12.91 -12.56
C ARG A 173 12.68 12.71 -11.09
N THR A 174 11.61 13.39 -10.71
CA THR A 174 11.05 13.27 -9.36
C THR A 174 9.55 13.04 -9.43
N VAL A 175 9.02 12.36 -8.42
CA VAL A 175 7.59 12.16 -8.25
C VAL A 175 7.16 12.65 -6.87
N LYS A 176 6.10 13.43 -6.83
CA LYS A 176 5.48 13.91 -5.60
C LYS A 176 4.46 12.89 -5.12
N VAL A 177 4.55 12.46 -3.88
CA VAL A 177 3.63 11.50 -3.27
C VAL A 177 2.99 12.05 -2.00
N LEU A 178 1.72 11.69 -1.80
CA LEU A 178 0.95 12.05 -0.61
C LEU A 178 0.97 10.90 0.40
N GLY A 179 1.65 11.09 1.50
CA GLY A 179 1.78 10.10 2.58
C GLY A 179 0.65 10.17 3.60
N LYS A 180 0.79 9.38 4.67
CA LYS A 180 -0.16 9.38 5.80
C LYS A 180 -0.24 10.77 6.45
N GLY A 181 -1.47 11.25 6.68
CA GLY A 181 -1.72 12.57 7.27
C GLY A 181 -1.49 13.73 6.28
N SER A 182 -1.69 13.47 4.99
CA SER A 182 -1.55 14.47 3.91
C SER A 182 -0.16 15.11 3.83
N LYS A 183 0.88 14.42 4.31
CA LYS A 183 2.25 14.90 4.17
C LYS A 183 2.78 14.59 2.79
N GLU A 184 3.14 15.63 2.06
CA GLU A 184 3.79 15.51 0.75
C GLU A 184 5.29 15.22 0.93
N ARG A 185 5.82 14.40 0.03
CA ARG A 185 7.25 14.23 -0.15
C ARG A 185 7.60 14.01 -1.62
N VAL A 186 8.78 14.41 -2.02
CA VAL A 186 9.30 14.26 -3.36
C VAL A 186 10.32 13.13 -3.38
N LEU A 187 10.14 12.19 -4.30
CA LEU A 187 10.99 11.01 -4.45
C LEU A 187 11.72 11.08 -5.80
N PRO A 188 13.05 10.95 -5.85
CA PRO A 188 13.77 10.84 -7.09
C PRO A 188 13.62 9.44 -7.69
N TYR A 189 13.75 9.33 -9.01
CA TYR A 189 13.82 8.06 -9.73
C TYR A 189 14.89 8.10 -10.83
N GLY A 190 15.39 6.92 -11.20
CA GLY A 190 16.47 6.77 -12.18
C GLY A 190 15.98 6.73 -13.64
N LEU A 191 16.95 6.60 -14.55
CA LEU A 191 16.70 6.48 -15.97
C LEU A 191 15.79 5.31 -16.39
N PRO A 192 15.90 4.10 -15.80
CA PRO A 192 15.01 3.02 -16.16
C PRO A 192 13.53 3.36 -15.93
N ALA A 193 13.19 3.87 -14.75
CA ALA A 193 11.83 4.31 -14.45
C ALA A 193 11.38 5.48 -15.35
N ASP A 194 12.30 6.38 -15.74
CA ASP A 194 12.01 7.47 -16.66
C ASP A 194 11.62 6.97 -18.04
N ARG A 195 12.39 6.03 -18.60
CA ARG A 195 12.09 5.38 -19.89
C ARG A 195 10.77 4.62 -19.85
N ALA A 196 10.55 3.85 -18.80
CA ALA A 196 9.30 3.10 -18.63
C ALA A 196 8.08 4.03 -18.54
N LEU A 197 8.23 5.19 -17.87
CA LEU A 197 7.21 6.24 -17.84
C LEU A 197 7.00 6.89 -19.21
N ASP A 198 8.06 7.07 -20.01
CA ASP A 198 7.94 7.59 -21.38
C ASP A 198 7.06 6.69 -22.24
N CYS A 199 7.41 5.41 -22.31
CA CYS A 199 6.63 4.42 -23.05
C CYS A 199 5.18 4.38 -22.56
N TRP A 200 4.97 4.40 -21.23
CA TRP A 200 3.63 4.39 -20.68
C TRP A 200 2.82 5.64 -21.07
N LEU A 201 3.38 6.82 -20.91
CA LEU A 201 2.70 8.09 -21.18
C LEU A 201 2.49 8.33 -22.68
N GLY A 202 3.46 7.94 -23.51
CA GLY A 202 3.41 8.12 -24.96
C GLY A 202 2.54 7.08 -25.68
N GLU A 203 2.63 5.82 -25.27
CA GLU A 203 2.03 4.71 -26.00
C GLU A 203 0.87 4.05 -25.23
N GLY A 204 1.12 3.59 -24.01
CA GLY A 204 0.17 2.74 -23.29
C GLY A 204 -1.02 3.48 -22.71
N ARG A 205 -0.80 4.62 -22.08
CA ARG A 205 -1.86 5.40 -21.43
C ARG A 205 -2.91 5.93 -22.42
N PRO A 206 -2.54 6.47 -23.59
CA PRO A 206 -3.52 6.89 -24.60
C PRO A 206 -4.44 5.77 -25.06
N VAL A 207 -3.92 4.56 -25.24
CA VAL A 207 -4.71 3.37 -25.63
C VAL A 207 -5.76 3.05 -24.57
N LEU A 208 -5.38 2.97 -23.28
CA LEU A 208 -6.33 2.66 -22.22
C LEU A 208 -7.32 3.81 -21.93
N ALA A 209 -6.87 5.06 -22.08
CA ALA A 209 -7.74 6.22 -21.93
C ALA A 209 -8.74 6.33 -23.09
N GLY A 210 -8.30 6.03 -24.31
CA GLY A 210 -9.09 6.19 -25.52
C GLY A 210 -9.97 5.00 -25.92
N ALA A 211 -9.86 3.87 -25.20
CA ALA A 211 -10.55 2.62 -25.53
C ALA A 211 -12.09 2.80 -25.68
N THR A 212 -12.70 3.71 -24.93
CA THR A 212 -14.11 4.10 -25.04
C THR A 212 -14.31 5.53 -24.55
N ALA A 213 -15.40 6.22 -24.98
CA ALA A 213 -15.77 7.54 -24.45
C ALA A 213 -15.95 7.51 -22.92
N LYS A 214 -16.39 6.39 -22.35
CA LYS A 214 -16.50 6.17 -20.90
C LYS A 214 -15.12 6.06 -20.24
N SER A 215 -14.15 5.42 -20.90
CA SER A 215 -12.76 5.30 -20.42
C SER A 215 -12.08 6.65 -20.38
N ALA A 216 -12.24 7.49 -21.41
CA ALA A 216 -11.69 8.83 -21.45
C ALA A 216 -12.15 9.70 -20.27
N ARG A 217 -13.45 9.64 -19.92
CA ARG A 217 -13.98 10.37 -18.75
C ARG A 217 -13.45 9.84 -17.42
N LYS A 218 -13.21 8.52 -17.32
CA LYS A 218 -12.72 7.86 -16.10
C LYS A 218 -11.22 8.04 -15.88
N ALA A 219 -10.45 8.17 -16.95
CA ALA A 219 -9.00 8.33 -16.91
C ALA A 219 -8.61 9.60 -16.14
N GLY A 220 -9.26 10.72 -16.43
CA GLY A 220 -8.99 12.00 -15.76
C GLY A 220 -7.50 12.29 -15.67
N GLN A 221 -7.06 12.77 -14.53
CA GLN A 221 -5.65 13.07 -14.24
C GLN A 221 -4.85 11.86 -13.75
N ALA A 222 -5.47 10.68 -13.54
CA ALA A 222 -4.77 9.54 -13.00
C ALA A 222 -3.55 9.15 -13.85
N LEU A 223 -2.38 8.99 -13.20
CA LEU A 223 -1.16 8.55 -13.86
C LEU A 223 -1.33 7.15 -14.43
N PHE A 224 -1.70 6.18 -13.58
CA PHE A 224 -1.87 4.79 -13.96
C PHE A 224 -3.34 4.39 -14.06
N LEU A 225 -3.68 3.74 -15.18
CA LEU A 225 -5.03 3.32 -15.50
C LEU A 225 -5.21 1.79 -15.41
N GLY A 226 -6.38 1.37 -14.98
CA GLY A 226 -6.83 -0.01 -15.12
C GLY A 226 -7.31 -0.30 -16.55
N GLN A 227 -7.54 -1.56 -16.84
CA GLN A 227 -7.99 -2.04 -18.17
C GLN A 227 -9.26 -1.32 -18.69
N LEU A 228 -10.13 -0.86 -17.78
CA LEU A 228 -11.36 -0.14 -18.11
C LEU A 228 -11.19 1.38 -18.10
N GLY A 229 -9.97 1.89 -18.19
CA GLY A 229 -9.64 3.31 -18.29
C GLY A 229 -9.76 4.12 -16.99
N GLY A 230 -10.26 3.55 -15.91
CA GLY A 230 -10.27 4.23 -14.61
C GLY A 230 -8.94 4.10 -13.88
N ARG A 231 -8.74 4.89 -12.80
CA ARG A 231 -7.54 4.81 -11.94
C ARG A 231 -7.27 3.37 -11.50
N VAL A 232 -5.99 2.94 -11.56
CA VAL A 232 -5.57 1.62 -11.13
C VAL A 232 -5.81 1.41 -9.63
N GLY A 233 -6.28 0.21 -9.26
CA GLY A 233 -6.51 -0.14 -7.86
C GLY A 233 -5.35 -0.93 -7.24
N GLN A 234 -5.18 -0.83 -5.92
CA GLN A 234 -4.11 -1.53 -5.20
C GLN A 234 -4.12 -3.05 -5.41
N ARG A 235 -5.30 -3.66 -5.56
CA ARG A 235 -5.42 -5.11 -5.83
C ARG A 235 -4.79 -5.47 -7.18
N GLN A 236 -4.97 -4.62 -8.18
CA GLN A 236 -4.39 -4.83 -9.50
C GLN A 236 -2.86 -4.70 -9.46
N VAL A 237 -2.33 -3.67 -8.78
CA VAL A 237 -0.88 -3.50 -8.61
C VAL A 237 -0.26 -4.71 -7.89
N ARG A 238 -0.91 -5.23 -6.84
CA ARG A 238 -0.44 -6.47 -6.18
C ARG A 238 -0.40 -7.65 -7.14
N LYS A 239 -1.46 -7.83 -7.95
CA LYS A 239 -1.51 -8.89 -8.97
C LYS A 239 -0.35 -8.75 -9.96
N VAL A 240 -0.03 -7.53 -10.40
CA VAL A 240 1.09 -7.26 -11.31
C VAL A 240 2.42 -7.70 -10.70
N VAL A 241 2.69 -7.32 -9.44
CA VAL A 241 3.94 -7.73 -8.75
C VAL A 241 4.05 -9.25 -8.67
N HIS A 242 3.00 -9.96 -8.23
CA HIS A 242 3.00 -11.44 -8.16
C HIS A 242 3.18 -12.10 -9.52
N GLN A 243 2.55 -11.56 -10.57
CA GLN A 243 2.71 -12.09 -11.93
C GLN A 243 4.12 -11.87 -12.48
N ALA A 244 4.71 -10.70 -12.21
CA ALA A 244 6.06 -10.38 -12.64
C ALA A 244 7.09 -11.27 -11.95
N THR A 245 6.99 -11.48 -10.64
CA THR A 245 7.89 -12.39 -9.91
C THR A 245 7.80 -13.82 -10.42
N GLY A 246 6.58 -14.31 -10.72
CA GLY A 246 6.38 -15.63 -11.30
C GLY A 246 7.00 -15.78 -12.70
N LYS A 247 6.86 -14.76 -13.56
CA LYS A 247 7.48 -14.74 -14.89
C LYS A 247 9.00 -14.68 -14.82
N ALA A 248 9.54 -13.93 -13.88
CA ALA A 248 10.99 -13.77 -13.69
C ALA A 248 11.64 -14.99 -13.00
N GLY A 249 10.87 -15.96 -12.50
CA GLY A 249 11.40 -17.10 -11.77
C GLY A 249 12.07 -16.72 -10.44
N VAL A 250 11.76 -15.56 -9.89
CA VAL A 250 12.25 -15.10 -8.58
C VAL A 250 11.25 -15.41 -7.48
N PRO A 251 11.67 -15.36 -6.19
CA PRO A 251 10.74 -15.59 -5.09
C PRO A 251 9.49 -14.71 -5.18
N ASP A 252 8.30 -15.28 -5.00
CA ASP A 252 7.06 -14.53 -4.97
C ASP A 252 7.01 -13.57 -3.78
N ILE A 253 6.86 -12.29 -4.06
CA ILE A 253 6.83 -11.23 -3.07
C ILE A 253 5.63 -10.30 -3.24
N ALA A 254 5.17 -9.77 -2.13
CA ALA A 254 4.21 -8.67 -2.13
C ALA A 254 4.91 -7.31 -2.37
N PRO A 255 4.18 -6.27 -2.82
CA PRO A 255 4.76 -4.94 -3.02
C PRO A 255 5.47 -4.34 -1.80
N HIS A 256 5.05 -4.73 -0.59
CA HIS A 256 5.72 -4.30 0.64
C HIS A 256 7.14 -4.88 0.75
N ALA A 257 7.33 -6.13 0.34
CA ALA A 257 8.63 -6.76 0.29
C ALA A 257 9.51 -6.17 -0.83
N LEU A 258 8.93 -5.81 -1.99
CA LEU A 258 9.65 -5.07 -3.04
C LEU A 258 10.19 -3.72 -2.52
N ARG A 259 9.36 -3.00 -1.75
CA ARG A 259 9.79 -1.75 -1.08
C ARG A 259 10.90 -2.01 -0.05
N HIS A 260 10.85 -3.12 0.71
CA HIS A 260 11.94 -3.49 1.62
C HIS A 260 13.22 -3.82 0.86
N SER A 261 13.12 -4.55 -0.26
CA SER A 261 14.27 -4.81 -1.14
C SER A 261 14.88 -3.51 -1.66
N ALA A 262 14.06 -2.58 -2.15
CA ALA A 262 14.54 -1.27 -2.59
C ALA A 262 15.27 -0.50 -1.47
N ALA A 263 14.71 -0.49 -0.26
CA ALA A 263 15.33 0.17 0.90
C ALA A 263 16.66 -0.47 1.28
N THR A 264 16.73 -1.80 1.32
CA THR A 264 17.97 -2.55 1.63
C THR A 264 19.02 -2.28 0.57
N HIS A 265 18.67 -2.33 -0.71
CA HIS A 265 19.59 -2.07 -1.81
C HIS A 265 20.13 -0.63 -1.81
N MET A 266 19.32 0.35 -1.39
CA MET A 266 19.80 1.73 -1.19
C MET A 266 20.85 1.80 -0.08
N LEU A 267 20.60 1.12 1.06
CA LEU A 267 21.57 1.07 2.17
C LEU A 267 22.86 0.36 1.77
N ASP A 268 22.75 -0.77 1.05
CA ASP A 268 23.90 -1.50 0.52
C ASP A 268 24.72 -0.65 -0.46
N GLY A 269 24.06 0.23 -1.23
CA GLY A 269 24.69 1.24 -2.09
C GLY A 269 25.26 2.45 -1.34
N GLY A 270 25.26 2.44 -0.02
CA GLY A 270 25.85 3.49 0.82
C GLY A 270 24.97 4.71 1.09
N ALA A 271 23.65 4.61 0.84
CA ALA A 271 22.72 5.65 1.27
C ALA A 271 22.64 5.70 2.80
N ASP A 272 22.52 6.90 3.37
CA ASP A 272 22.35 7.06 4.80
C ASP A 272 20.99 6.51 5.26
N LEU A 273 20.97 5.81 6.40
CA LEU A 273 19.74 5.22 6.95
C LEU A 273 18.64 6.27 7.17
N ARG A 274 19.02 7.48 7.54
CA ARG A 274 18.08 8.58 7.76
C ARG A 274 17.48 9.07 6.44
N GLU A 275 18.29 9.18 5.39
CA GLU A 275 17.82 9.51 4.03
C GLU A 275 16.80 8.47 3.53
N VAL A 276 17.11 7.18 3.70
CA VAL A 276 16.20 6.08 3.34
C VAL A 276 14.91 6.12 4.16
N GLN A 277 14.99 6.38 5.46
CA GLN A 277 13.80 6.52 6.32
C GLN A 277 12.92 7.71 5.89
N GLU A 278 13.50 8.85 5.56
CA GLU A 278 12.78 10.03 5.09
C GLU A 278 12.11 9.76 3.74
N MET A 279 12.82 9.13 2.80
CA MET A 279 12.28 8.71 1.50
C MET A 279 11.10 7.74 1.66
N LEU A 280 11.21 6.81 2.56
CA LEU A 280 10.15 5.86 2.88
C LEU A 280 8.99 6.50 3.68
N GLY A 281 9.16 7.66 4.27
CA GLY A 281 8.12 8.33 5.07
C GLY A 281 7.76 7.54 6.33
N HIS A 282 8.78 7.10 7.09
CA HIS A 282 8.60 6.54 8.42
C HIS A 282 8.32 7.66 9.43
N SER A 283 7.17 7.63 10.10
CA SER A 283 6.63 8.70 10.92
C SER A 283 7.27 8.85 12.32
N SER A 284 8.35 8.17 12.61
CA SER A 284 8.96 8.20 13.95
C SER A 284 10.33 8.90 13.99
N LEU A 285 10.42 10.11 13.49
CA LEU A 285 11.34 11.11 14.01
C LEU A 285 10.88 12.49 13.53
N ARG A 286 10.66 13.35 14.49
CA ARG A 286 10.28 14.75 14.38
C ARG A 286 11.40 15.51 13.65
N THR A 287 11.21 15.74 12.35
CA THR A 287 11.71 16.99 11.74
C THR A 287 11.21 17.09 10.31
N THR A 288 10.30 18.03 10.11
CA THR A 288 10.03 18.62 8.80
C THR A 288 11.23 19.53 8.50
N GLN A 289 12.27 19.02 7.89
CA GLN A 289 13.31 19.85 7.32
C GLN A 289 13.28 19.74 5.80
N ARG A 290 13.22 20.92 5.17
CA ARG A 290 13.17 21.20 3.76
C ARG A 290 14.24 20.43 3.00
N TYR A 291 13.82 19.65 2.01
CA TYR A 291 14.74 19.22 0.97
C TYR A 291 15.21 20.47 0.22
N THR A 292 16.44 20.86 0.45
CA THR A 292 17.12 21.82 -0.43
C THR A 292 17.58 21.08 -1.68
N HIS A 293 17.75 21.79 -2.79
CA HIS A 293 18.21 21.21 -4.08
C HIS A 293 19.47 20.32 -3.95
N VAL A 294 20.33 20.62 -2.97
CA VAL A 294 21.55 19.87 -2.65
C VAL A 294 21.26 18.44 -2.19
N SER A 295 20.20 18.23 -1.38
CA SER A 295 19.82 16.90 -0.90
C SER A 295 19.34 15.95 -2.01
N ILE A 296 18.65 16.50 -3.03
CA ILE A 296 18.14 15.73 -4.17
C ILE A 296 19.28 15.26 -5.09
N GLU A 297 20.30 16.08 -5.29
CA GLU A 297 21.47 15.71 -6.09
C GLU A 297 22.32 14.63 -5.43
N GLN A 298 22.53 14.73 -4.11
CA GLN A 298 23.24 13.70 -3.33
C GLN A 298 22.46 12.37 -3.34
N LEU A 299 21.15 12.42 -3.16
CA LEU A 299 20.29 11.24 -3.21
C LEU A 299 20.35 10.57 -4.59
N ARG A 300 20.39 11.36 -5.68
CA ARG A 300 20.57 10.87 -7.06
C ARG A 300 21.94 10.23 -7.31
N ALA A 301 23.00 10.81 -6.78
CA ALA A 301 24.34 10.26 -6.92
C ALA A 301 24.42 8.88 -6.25
N ARG A 302 23.87 8.75 -5.05
CA ARG A 302 23.83 7.49 -4.29
C ARG A 302 22.83 6.50 -4.88
N TYR A 303 21.71 6.96 -5.43
CA TYR A 303 20.78 6.13 -6.18
C TYR A 303 21.49 5.40 -7.34
N ARG A 304 22.32 6.12 -8.10
CA ARG A 304 23.10 5.53 -9.19
C ARG A 304 24.11 4.47 -8.73
N GLN A 305 24.64 4.57 -7.51
CA GLN A 305 25.53 3.55 -6.92
C GLN A 305 24.76 2.33 -6.41
N ALA A 306 23.57 2.53 -5.88
CA ALA A 306 22.79 1.50 -5.20
C ALA A 306 21.99 0.59 -6.15
N PHE A 307 21.56 1.13 -7.30
CA PHE A 307 20.70 0.37 -8.21
C PHE A 307 21.49 -0.17 -9.40
N PRO A 308 21.45 -1.50 -9.64
CA PRO A 308 22.23 -2.18 -10.69
C PRO A 308 21.93 -1.70 -12.11
N ARG A 309 20.86 -0.90 -12.31
CA ARG A 309 20.37 -0.40 -13.62
C ARG A 309 20.27 1.12 -13.67
N ALA A 310 20.73 1.84 -12.66
CA ALA A 310 20.61 3.30 -12.58
C ALA A 310 21.58 4.04 -13.52
#